data_7b73d408347b5392db6b4c9b22ce2250
#
_entry.id   7b73d408347b5392db6b4c9b22ce2250
#
_cell.length_a   1.000
_cell.length_b   1.000
_cell.length_c   1.000
_cell.angle_alpha   90.00
_cell.angle_beta   90.00
_cell.angle_gamma   90.00
#
_symmetry.space_group_name_H-M   'P 1'
#
loop_
_entity.id
_entity.type
_entity.pdbx_description
1 polymer ?
#
loop_
_entity_poly.entity_id
_entity_poly.type
_entity_poly.pdbx_seq_one_letter_code
_entity_poly.pdbx_strand_id
1 'polypeptide(L)'
;MIKLENVTKTYKNGTVALSNVSLEIEKGEFVFLVGSSGSGKTTFLRLLLREELPDSGAIWEAGRDIVNLPKWRVPYLRRNLGCVFQDFRLLQNKTVFENVAFALEVIGRPKSVVKSQVPQVLELVGLGHKHESLPSELSGGEQQRVAVARAFVNRPLILLADEPTGNLDPTTSAGIMSLLDRINRTGTTVVMATHDQALVDRMRRRVLELDHGTLVRDQSRGVYGIEDVAPQGQD
;
A
#
# COMPACT_ATOMS: atom_id res chain seq x y z
N MET A 1 -8.73 -0.50 11.74
CA MET A 1 -7.39 -1.10 11.48
C MET A 1 -6.30 -0.03 11.53
N ILE A 2 -6.47 1.08 10.83
CA ILE A 2 -5.60 2.25 10.86
C ILE A 2 -6.41 3.42 11.37
N LYS A 3 -5.87 4.24 12.28
CA LYS A 3 -6.53 5.44 12.79
C LYS A 3 -5.51 6.57 12.90
N LEU A 4 -5.85 7.72 12.34
CA LEU A 4 -5.12 8.97 12.49
C LEU A 4 -5.98 9.96 13.27
N GLU A 5 -5.40 10.69 14.21
CA GLU A 5 -6.05 11.76 14.95
C GLU A 5 -5.18 13.02 14.91
N ASN A 6 -5.69 14.06 14.26
CA ASN A 6 -5.09 15.40 14.16
C ASN A 6 -3.62 15.37 13.73
N VAL A 7 -3.30 14.49 12.76
CA VAL A 7 -1.92 14.25 12.31
C VAL A 7 -1.44 15.39 11.43
N THR A 8 -0.34 16.01 11.84
CA THR A 8 0.36 17.04 11.08
C THR A 8 1.80 16.64 10.84
N LYS A 9 2.30 16.88 9.61
CA LYS A 9 3.69 16.66 9.22
C LYS A 9 4.21 17.80 8.37
N THR A 10 5.27 18.44 8.85
CA THR A 10 6.01 19.47 8.12
C THR A 10 7.45 19.01 7.93
N TYR A 11 7.99 19.15 6.74
CA TYR A 11 9.39 18.86 6.46
C TYR A 11 10.30 20.05 6.81
N LYS A 12 11.59 19.78 6.99
CA LYS A 12 12.60 20.81 7.35
C LYS A 12 12.68 22.00 6.39
N ASN A 13 12.28 21.81 5.14
CA ASN A 13 12.20 22.86 4.13
C ASN A 13 10.95 23.75 4.24
N GLY A 14 10.15 23.57 5.28
CA GLY A 14 8.90 24.30 5.50
C GLY A 14 7.67 23.72 4.77
N THR A 15 7.81 22.67 3.98
CA THR A 15 6.68 22.05 3.27
C THR A 15 5.77 21.34 4.27
N VAL A 16 4.51 21.78 4.37
CA VAL A 16 3.46 21.09 5.13
C VAL A 16 2.94 19.96 4.26
N ALA A 17 3.29 18.72 4.60
CA ALA A 17 2.90 17.55 3.84
C ALA A 17 1.56 16.96 4.27
N LEU A 18 1.22 17.04 5.56
CA LEU A 18 -0.10 16.74 6.12
C LEU A 18 -0.46 17.80 7.16
N SER A 19 -1.71 18.23 7.17
CA SER A 19 -2.25 19.24 8.07
C SER A 19 -3.53 18.75 8.72
N ASN A 20 -3.46 18.46 10.03
CA ASN A 20 -4.60 18.09 10.87
C ASN A 20 -5.46 16.94 10.29
N VAL A 21 -4.83 15.92 9.74
CA VAL A 21 -5.54 14.78 9.12
C VAL A 21 -6.07 13.85 10.20
N SER A 22 -7.38 13.60 10.16
CA SER A 22 -8.07 12.61 11.00
C SER A 22 -8.91 11.68 10.14
N LEU A 23 -8.72 10.38 10.28
CA LEU A 23 -9.48 9.35 9.56
C LEU A 23 -9.35 7.99 10.25
N GLU A 24 -10.23 7.07 9.91
CA GLU A 24 -10.16 5.68 10.33
C GLU A 24 -10.38 4.75 9.15
N ILE A 25 -9.54 3.72 9.01
CA ILE A 25 -9.66 2.65 8.01
C ILE A 25 -9.92 1.34 8.77
N GLU A 26 -10.99 0.65 8.43
CA GLU A 26 -11.38 -0.58 9.07
C GLU A 26 -10.56 -1.79 8.58
N LYS A 27 -10.63 -2.89 9.32
CA LYS A 27 -9.96 -4.13 8.94
C LYS A 27 -10.61 -4.71 7.68
N GLY A 28 -9.78 -5.07 6.69
CA GLY A 28 -10.23 -5.68 5.44
C GLY A 28 -10.76 -4.66 4.42
N GLU A 29 -10.74 -3.36 4.71
CA GLU A 29 -11.08 -2.36 3.69
C GLU A 29 -10.05 -2.32 2.56
N PHE A 30 -10.52 -1.97 1.38
CA PHE A 30 -9.70 -1.53 0.25
C PHE A 30 -9.95 -0.03 0.06
N VAL A 31 -8.91 0.78 0.25
CA VAL A 31 -9.02 2.24 0.23
C VAL A 31 -8.06 2.82 -0.80
N PHE A 32 -8.58 3.69 -1.67
CA PHE A 32 -7.77 4.54 -2.52
C PHE A 32 -7.41 5.84 -1.81
N LEU A 33 -6.15 6.20 -1.85
CA LEU A 33 -5.64 7.49 -1.41
C LEU A 33 -5.30 8.29 -2.66
N VAL A 34 -6.13 9.27 -3.00
CA VAL A 34 -6.00 10.06 -4.23
C VAL A 34 -5.60 11.51 -3.94
N GLY A 35 -5.27 12.25 -4.98
CA GLY A 35 -4.88 13.66 -4.91
C GLY A 35 -3.77 13.98 -5.91
N SER A 36 -3.52 15.25 -6.14
CA SER A 36 -2.48 15.76 -7.04
C SER A 36 -1.07 15.35 -6.60
N SER A 37 -0.08 15.52 -7.46
CA SER A 37 1.32 15.36 -7.07
C SER A 37 1.66 16.34 -5.94
N GLY A 38 2.33 15.84 -4.91
CA GLY A 38 2.67 16.67 -3.73
C GLY A 38 1.53 16.84 -2.71
N SER A 39 0.33 16.25 -2.91
CA SER A 39 -0.79 16.39 -1.95
C SER A 39 -0.57 15.70 -0.59
N GLY A 40 0.51 14.93 -0.41
CA GLY A 40 0.84 14.27 0.87
C GLY A 40 0.69 12.74 0.87
N LYS A 41 0.26 12.09 -0.22
CA LYS A 41 0.02 10.64 -0.30
C LYS A 41 1.24 9.81 0.13
N THR A 42 2.39 10.05 -0.44
CA THR A 42 3.62 9.33 -0.09
C THR A 42 4.04 9.58 1.36
N THR A 43 3.82 10.80 1.88
CA THR A 43 4.07 11.11 3.30
C THR A 43 3.14 10.33 4.21
N PHE A 44 1.86 10.24 3.85
CA PHE A 44 0.88 9.41 4.57
C PHE A 44 1.35 7.95 4.67
N LEU A 45 1.77 7.35 3.54
CA LEU A 45 2.30 5.98 3.55
C LEU A 45 3.58 5.84 4.38
N ARG A 46 4.51 6.82 4.32
CA ARG A 46 5.75 6.81 5.11
C ARG A 46 5.50 6.92 6.62
N LEU A 47 4.48 7.63 7.04
CA LEU A 47 4.06 7.69 8.44
C LEU A 47 3.58 6.32 8.92
N LEU A 48 2.76 5.62 8.14
CA LEU A 48 2.32 4.26 8.45
C LEU A 48 3.49 3.28 8.49
N LEU A 49 4.46 3.39 7.58
CA LEU A 49 5.69 2.59 7.60
C LEU A 49 6.64 2.95 8.76
N ARG A 50 6.31 4.01 9.51
CA ARG A 50 7.17 4.54 10.54
C ARG A 50 8.59 4.91 10.00
N GLU A 51 8.64 5.31 8.71
CA GLU A 51 9.82 5.91 8.09
C GLU A 51 9.95 7.37 8.50
N GLU A 52 8.80 8.03 8.67
CA GLU A 52 8.66 9.38 9.21
C GLU A 52 7.86 9.36 10.51
N LEU A 53 8.00 10.41 11.30
CA LEU A 53 7.17 10.70 12.46
C LEU A 53 6.33 11.94 12.19
N PRO A 54 5.08 12.00 12.68
CA PRO A 54 4.32 13.23 12.67
C PRO A 54 4.94 14.25 13.63
N ASP A 55 4.69 15.53 13.39
CA ASP A 55 5.07 16.60 14.31
C ASP A 55 4.03 16.77 15.43
N SER A 56 2.76 16.45 15.13
CA SER A 56 1.68 16.38 16.11
C SER A 56 0.64 15.35 15.70
N GLY A 57 -0.25 15.01 16.64
CA GLY A 57 -1.29 13.99 16.45
C GLY A 57 -0.83 12.60 16.82
N ALA A 58 -1.70 11.62 16.60
CA ALA A 58 -1.45 10.22 16.93
C ALA A 58 -1.86 9.30 15.80
N ILE A 59 -1.15 8.17 15.66
CA ILE A 59 -1.41 7.16 14.63
C ILE A 59 -1.45 5.79 15.30
N TRP A 60 -2.53 5.04 15.04
CA TRP A 60 -2.67 3.67 15.51
C TRP A 60 -2.76 2.70 14.34
N GLU A 61 -2.09 1.55 14.48
CA GLU A 61 -2.20 0.41 13.58
C GLU A 61 -2.52 -0.84 14.38
N ALA A 62 -3.56 -1.55 13.99
CA ALA A 62 -4.05 -2.74 14.68
C ALA A 62 -4.17 -2.52 16.22
N GLY A 63 -4.68 -1.34 16.63
CA GLY A 63 -4.86 -0.95 18.03
C GLY A 63 -3.58 -0.53 18.77
N ARG A 64 -2.44 -0.40 18.09
CA ARG A 64 -1.17 0.03 18.70
C ARG A 64 -0.83 1.46 18.28
N ASP A 65 -0.50 2.30 19.24
CA ASP A 65 0.10 3.61 18.98
C ASP A 65 1.50 3.41 18.37
N ILE A 66 1.64 3.82 17.11
CA ILE A 66 2.90 3.67 16.38
C ILE A 66 3.82 4.90 16.52
N VAL A 67 3.29 6.06 16.95
CA VAL A 67 4.08 7.29 17.13
C VAL A 67 5.01 7.12 18.33
N ASN A 68 4.49 6.61 19.44
CA ASN A 68 5.25 6.40 20.68
C ASN A 68 5.98 5.05 20.73
N LEU A 69 5.94 4.28 19.64
CA LEU A 69 6.58 2.97 19.59
C LEU A 69 8.12 3.12 19.67
N PRO A 70 8.80 2.43 20.60
CA PRO A 70 10.26 2.43 20.69
C PRO A 70 10.91 1.95 19.39
N LYS A 71 12.04 2.54 18.99
CA LYS A 71 12.73 2.23 17.71
C LYS A 71 13.00 0.74 17.52
N TRP A 72 13.37 0.00 18.57
CA TRP A 72 13.63 -1.43 18.50
C TRP A 72 12.39 -2.28 18.21
N ARG A 73 11.18 -1.75 18.41
CA ARG A 73 9.90 -2.41 18.07
C ARG A 73 9.43 -2.14 16.65
N VAL A 74 9.96 -1.14 15.96
CA VAL A 74 9.58 -0.79 14.59
C VAL A 74 9.75 -1.98 13.62
N PRO A 75 10.82 -2.80 13.67
CA PRO A 75 10.92 -3.99 12.81
C PRO A 75 9.76 -4.99 13.03
N TYR A 76 9.24 -5.10 14.24
CA TYR A 76 8.10 -5.99 14.54
C TYR A 76 6.77 -5.41 14.00
N LEU A 77 6.60 -4.08 14.04
CA LEU A 77 5.48 -3.40 13.38
C LEU A 77 5.48 -3.71 11.88
N ARG A 78 6.63 -3.50 11.23
CA ARG A 78 6.79 -3.67 9.78
C ARG A 78 6.57 -5.11 9.30
N ARG A 79 6.66 -6.13 10.16
CA ARG A 79 6.30 -7.51 9.83
C ARG A 79 4.82 -7.68 9.48
N ASN A 80 3.97 -6.79 9.97
CA ASN A 80 2.53 -6.78 9.70
C ASN A 80 2.17 -5.91 8.49
N LEU A 81 3.15 -5.26 7.87
CA LEU A 81 2.99 -4.38 6.73
C LEU A 81 3.63 -4.99 5.49
N GLY A 82 2.91 -5.00 4.39
CA GLY A 82 3.44 -5.26 3.05
C GLY A 82 3.54 -3.94 2.28
N CYS A 83 4.60 -3.78 1.47
CA CYS A 83 4.80 -2.58 0.67
C CYS A 83 5.03 -2.92 -0.78
N VAL A 84 4.28 -2.26 -1.66
CA VAL A 84 4.43 -2.31 -3.11
C VAL A 84 4.73 -0.91 -3.62
N PHE A 85 5.78 -0.75 -4.42
CA PHE A 85 6.25 0.52 -4.94
C PHE A 85 6.10 0.57 -6.46
N GLN A 86 6.05 1.76 -7.02
CA GLN A 86 5.98 2.01 -8.45
C GLN A 86 7.24 1.50 -9.21
N ASP A 87 8.41 1.60 -8.58
CA ASP A 87 9.72 1.21 -9.12
C ASP A 87 10.13 -0.23 -8.80
N PHE A 88 9.18 -1.09 -8.39
CA PHE A 88 9.31 -2.51 -8.06
C PHE A 88 10.29 -2.83 -6.92
N ARG A 89 11.40 -2.15 -6.81
CA ARG A 89 12.49 -2.31 -5.83
C ARG A 89 12.95 -3.77 -5.69
N LEU A 90 13.09 -4.47 -6.80
CA LEU A 90 13.58 -5.85 -6.79
C LEU A 90 15.10 -5.90 -6.60
N LEU A 91 15.54 -6.96 -5.94
CA LEU A 91 16.95 -7.30 -5.81
C LEU A 91 17.42 -7.87 -7.14
N GLN A 92 18.19 -7.08 -7.91
CA GLN A 92 18.52 -7.36 -9.31
C GLN A 92 19.39 -8.60 -9.50
N ASN A 93 20.18 -8.97 -8.49
CA ASN A 93 21.08 -10.13 -8.47
C ASN A 93 20.45 -11.38 -7.82
N LYS A 94 19.14 -11.36 -7.60
CA LYS A 94 18.37 -12.43 -6.97
C LYS A 94 17.27 -12.90 -7.91
N THR A 95 17.02 -14.20 -7.92
CA THR A 95 15.92 -14.80 -8.69
C THR A 95 14.55 -14.33 -8.18
N VAL A 96 13.50 -14.62 -8.93
CA VAL A 96 12.10 -14.40 -8.50
C VAL A 96 11.83 -15.09 -7.16
N PHE A 97 12.26 -16.35 -7.01
CA PHE A 97 12.12 -17.08 -5.76
C PHE A 97 12.86 -16.38 -4.62
N GLU A 98 14.11 -16.03 -4.81
CA GLU A 98 14.94 -15.38 -3.80
C GLU A 98 14.43 -13.99 -3.41
N ASN A 99 13.89 -13.21 -4.36
CA ASN A 99 13.26 -11.92 -4.08
C ASN A 99 12.07 -12.06 -3.11
N VAL A 100 11.24 -13.07 -3.30
CA VAL A 100 10.09 -13.33 -2.42
C VAL A 100 10.54 -13.96 -1.10
N ALA A 101 11.48 -14.92 -1.15
CA ALA A 101 12.05 -15.60 0.01
C ALA A 101 12.69 -14.60 0.99
N PHE A 102 13.36 -13.57 0.48
CA PHE A 102 14.04 -12.56 1.26
C PHE A 102 13.14 -11.93 2.34
N ALA A 103 11.87 -11.69 2.04
CA ALA A 103 10.94 -11.12 3.02
C ALA A 103 10.68 -12.04 4.23
N LEU A 104 10.72 -13.36 4.03
CA LEU A 104 10.60 -14.34 5.11
C LEU A 104 11.93 -14.54 5.85
N GLU A 105 13.05 -14.52 5.14
CA GLU A 105 14.39 -14.71 5.70
C GLU A 105 14.76 -13.57 6.65
N VAL A 106 14.50 -12.32 6.27
CA VAL A 106 14.78 -11.13 7.11
C VAL A 106 14.05 -11.19 8.45
N ILE A 107 12.86 -11.80 8.50
CA ILE A 107 12.11 -11.94 9.75
C ILE A 107 12.44 -13.24 10.50
N GLY A 108 13.40 -14.02 10.02
CA GLY A 108 13.90 -15.22 10.67
C GLY A 108 13.00 -16.47 10.51
N ARG A 109 12.23 -16.56 9.42
CA ARG A 109 11.41 -17.75 9.17
C ARG A 109 12.28 -18.96 8.84
N PRO A 110 11.94 -20.18 9.34
CA PRO A 110 12.67 -21.40 9.01
C PRO A 110 12.70 -21.68 7.51
N LYS A 111 13.77 -22.30 7.02
CA LYS A 111 13.90 -22.69 5.60
C LYS A 111 12.75 -23.57 5.10
N SER A 112 12.17 -24.42 5.95
CA SER A 112 11.00 -25.24 5.61
C SER A 112 9.75 -24.37 5.28
N VAL A 113 9.54 -23.29 6.03
CA VAL A 113 8.46 -22.33 5.79
C VAL A 113 8.71 -21.58 4.47
N VAL A 114 9.94 -21.12 4.21
CA VAL A 114 10.31 -20.46 2.96
C VAL A 114 10.02 -21.38 1.76
N LYS A 115 10.51 -22.63 1.80
CA LYS A 115 10.29 -23.62 0.73
C LYS A 115 8.82 -23.97 0.49
N SER A 116 7.97 -23.85 1.49
CA SER A 116 6.53 -24.11 1.37
C SER A 116 5.74 -22.88 0.92
N GLN A 117 6.00 -21.69 1.49
CA GLN A 117 5.17 -20.51 1.26
C GLN A 117 5.50 -19.77 -0.04
N VAL A 118 6.79 -19.69 -0.41
CA VAL A 118 7.21 -18.93 -1.59
C VAL A 118 6.57 -19.48 -2.88
N PRO A 119 6.61 -20.80 -3.17
CA PRO A 119 5.96 -21.34 -4.36
C PRO A 119 4.45 -21.06 -4.38
N GLN A 120 3.76 -21.19 -3.24
CA GLN A 120 2.32 -20.92 -3.16
C GLN A 120 1.97 -19.47 -3.54
N VAL A 121 2.80 -18.50 -3.09
CA VAL A 121 2.59 -17.11 -3.42
C VAL A 121 2.98 -16.82 -4.87
N LEU A 122 4.02 -17.45 -5.40
CA LEU A 122 4.38 -17.34 -6.82
C LEU A 122 3.28 -17.89 -7.73
N GLU A 123 2.63 -19.00 -7.38
CA GLU A 123 1.44 -19.48 -8.08
C GLU A 123 0.28 -18.48 -7.98
N LEU A 124 0.03 -17.89 -6.81
CA LEU A 124 -1.01 -16.88 -6.62
C LEU A 124 -0.86 -15.69 -7.58
N VAL A 125 0.39 -15.26 -7.83
CA VAL A 125 0.69 -14.13 -8.74
C VAL A 125 0.92 -14.58 -10.19
N GLY A 126 0.83 -15.89 -10.50
CA GLY A 126 0.99 -16.45 -11.84
C GLY A 126 2.44 -16.54 -12.33
N LEU A 127 3.40 -16.63 -11.41
CA LEU A 127 4.85 -16.69 -11.73
C LEU A 127 5.53 -17.99 -11.25
N GLY A 128 4.78 -19.04 -10.94
CA GLY A 128 5.34 -20.32 -10.51
C GLY A 128 6.38 -20.91 -11.50
N HIS A 129 6.13 -20.75 -12.81
CA HIS A 129 7.04 -21.21 -13.88
C HIS A 129 8.30 -20.35 -14.08
N LYS A 130 8.40 -19.16 -13.43
CA LYS A 130 9.54 -18.22 -13.55
C LYS A 130 10.37 -18.10 -12.28
N HIS A 131 10.24 -19.04 -11.34
CA HIS A 131 10.89 -18.93 -10.03
C HIS A 131 12.42 -18.78 -10.07
N GLU A 132 13.10 -19.31 -11.10
CA GLU A 132 14.55 -19.20 -11.31
C GLU A 132 14.96 -17.97 -12.13
N SER A 133 14.01 -17.24 -12.75
CA SER A 133 14.32 -16.09 -13.59
C SER A 133 14.87 -14.93 -12.76
N LEU A 134 15.75 -14.10 -13.36
CA LEU A 134 16.21 -12.83 -12.79
C LEU A 134 15.24 -11.70 -13.14
N PRO A 135 15.20 -10.60 -12.38
CA PRO A 135 14.37 -9.45 -12.69
C PRO A 135 14.57 -8.88 -14.11
N SER A 136 15.81 -8.92 -14.65
CA SER A 136 16.14 -8.46 -15.99
C SER A 136 15.50 -9.29 -17.11
N GLU A 137 15.03 -10.50 -16.80
CA GLU A 137 14.37 -11.41 -17.75
C GLU A 137 12.84 -11.29 -17.72
N LEU A 138 12.32 -10.37 -16.89
CA LEU A 138 10.91 -10.17 -16.67
C LEU A 138 10.40 -8.89 -17.33
N SER A 139 9.17 -8.94 -17.85
CA SER A 139 8.43 -7.73 -18.21
C SER A 139 8.12 -6.87 -16.97
N GLY A 140 7.81 -5.58 -17.15
CA GLY A 140 7.46 -4.69 -16.06
C GLY A 140 6.29 -5.21 -15.22
N GLY A 141 5.27 -5.78 -15.87
CA GLY A 141 4.13 -6.38 -15.17
C GLY A 141 4.50 -7.63 -14.36
N GLU A 142 5.43 -8.45 -14.85
CA GLU A 142 5.94 -9.60 -14.08
C GLU A 142 6.80 -9.14 -12.91
N GLN A 143 7.64 -8.11 -13.08
CA GLN A 143 8.41 -7.52 -11.99
C GLN A 143 7.48 -6.98 -10.89
N GLN A 144 6.38 -6.31 -11.26
CA GLN A 144 5.39 -5.84 -10.30
C GLN A 144 4.69 -6.99 -9.58
N ARG A 145 4.37 -8.09 -10.27
CA ARG A 145 3.82 -9.30 -9.63
C ARG A 145 4.80 -9.91 -8.63
N VAL A 146 6.10 -9.90 -8.89
CA VAL A 146 7.14 -10.31 -7.92
C VAL A 146 7.15 -9.37 -6.72
N ALA A 147 7.06 -8.04 -6.93
CA ALA A 147 7.00 -7.07 -5.84
C ALA A 147 5.75 -7.28 -4.96
N VAL A 148 4.58 -7.54 -5.56
CA VAL A 148 3.35 -7.89 -4.85
C VAL A 148 3.52 -9.21 -4.08
N ALA A 149 4.09 -10.25 -4.70
CA ALA A 149 4.36 -11.53 -4.04
C ALA A 149 5.26 -11.37 -2.82
N ARG A 150 6.35 -10.60 -2.94
CA ARG A 150 7.27 -10.28 -1.84
C ARG A 150 6.56 -9.52 -0.71
N ALA A 151 5.70 -8.58 -1.04
CA ALA A 151 4.94 -7.82 -0.05
C ALA A 151 3.90 -8.68 0.69
N PHE A 152 3.34 -9.71 0.01
CA PHE A 152 2.25 -10.53 0.55
C PHE A 152 2.72 -11.84 1.20
N VAL A 153 3.92 -12.34 0.92
CA VAL A 153 4.36 -13.68 1.36
C VAL A 153 4.30 -13.89 2.88
N ASN A 154 4.46 -12.82 3.66
CA ASN A 154 4.30 -12.86 5.12
C ASN A 154 2.85 -12.71 5.60
N ARG A 155 1.87 -12.67 4.70
CA ARG A 155 0.44 -12.44 5.00
C ARG A 155 0.22 -11.24 5.91
N PRO A 156 0.59 -10.03 5.46
CA PRO A 156 0.50 -8.82 6.27
C PRO A 156 -0.95 -8.48 6.61
N LEU A 157 -1.14 -7.77 7.72
CA LEU A 157 -2.45 -7.22 8.10
C LEU A 157 -2.84 -6.04 7.21
N ILE A 158 -1.83 -5.27 6.77
CA ILE A 158 -2.00 -4.07 5.95
C ILE A 158 -1.03 -4.17 4.76
N LEU A 159 -1.54 -3.91 3.56
CA LEU A 159 -0.76 -3.77 2.34
C LEU A 159 -0.83 -2.31 1.88
N LEU A 160 0.31 -1.65 1.85
CA LEU A 160 0.49 -0.29 1.37
C LEU A 160 1.03 -0.33 -0.06
N ALA A 161 0.37 0.32 -0.99
CA ALA A 161 0.79 0.37 -2.38
C ALA A 161 0.93 1.83 -2.84
N ASP A 162 2.13 2.22 -3.24
CA ASP A 162 2.42 3.56 -3.75
C ASP A 162 2.53 3.49 -5.28
N GLU A 163 1.48 3.92 -5.97
CA GLU A 163 1.34 3.92 -7.43
C GLU A 163 1.72 2.59 -8.11
N PRO A 164 1.17 1.44 -7.69
CA PRO A 164 1.64 0.12 -8.13
C PRO A 164 1.41 -0.17 -9.61
N THR A 165 0.68 0.68 -10.32
CA THR A 165 0.35 0.55 -11.75
C THR A 165 0.92 1.68 -12.60
N GLY A 166 1.61 2.66 -12.01
CA GLY A 166 2.03 3.90 -12.67
C GLY A 166 2.99 3.73 -13.86
N ASN A 167 3.72 2.61 -13.92
CA ASN A 167 4.65 2.30 -15.00
C ASN A 167 4.18 1.16 -15.92
N LEU A 168 2.89 0.82 -15.89
CA LEU A 168 2.34 -0.35 -16.59
C LEU A 168 1.27 0.08 -17.61
N ASP A 169 1.13 -0.72 -18.66
CA ASP A 169 0.03 -0.57 -19.61
C ASP A 169 -1.33 -0.88 -18.97
N PRO A 170 -2.46 -0.41 -19.55
CA PRO A 170 -3.79 -0.57 -18.95
C PRO A 170 -4.20 -2.03 -18.72
N THR A 171 -3.80 -2.96 -19.61
CA THR A 171 -4.14 -4.38 -19.48
C THR A 171 -3.39 -5.02 -18.32
N THR A 172 -2.09 -4.76 -18.22
CA THR A 172 -1.24 -5.22 -17.13
C THR A 172 -1.70 -4.62 -15.79
N SER A 173 -2.04 -3.32 -15.78
CA SER A 173 -2.60 -2.62 -14.61
C SER A 173 -3.86 -3.30 -14.08
N ALA A 174 -4.80 -3.65 -14.98
CA ALA A 174 -6.01 -4.39 -14.60
C ALA A 174 -5.68 -5.74 -13.95
N GLY A 175 -4.64 -6.43 -14.43
CA GLY A 175 -4.15 -7.68 -13.84
C GLY A 175 -3.58 -7.49 -12.43
N ILE A 176 -2.80 -6.43 -12.18
CA ILE A 176 -2.29 -6.09 -10.85
C ILE A 176 -3.44 -5.74 -9.90
N MET A 177 -4.43 -4.97 -10.37
CA MET A 177 -5.58 -4.63 -9.54
C MET A 177 -6.42 -5.82 -9.14
N SER A 178 -6.65 -6.78 -10.08
CA SER A 178 -7.31 -8.04 -9.77
C SER A 178 -6.55 -8.83 -8.70
N LEU A 179 -5.22 -8.81 -8.74
CA LEU A 179 -4.38 -9.46 -7.75
C LEU A 179 -4.51 -8.78 -6.37
N LEU A 180 -4.45 -7.45 -6.31
CA LEU A 180 -4.64 -6.70 -5.06
C LEU A 180 -6.04 -6.92 -4.46
N ASP A 181 -7.08 -6.98 -5.30
CA ASP A 181 -8.45 -7.31 -4.87
C ASP A 181 -8.54 -8.74 -4.30
N ARG A 182 -7.89 -9.73 -4.92
CA ARG A 182 -7.80 -11.09 -4.39
C ARG A 182 -7.09 -11.12 -3.03
N ILE A 183 -6.01 -10.37 -2.87
CA ILE A 183 -5.30 -10.24 -1.59
C ILE A 183 -6.21 -9.59 -0.54
N ASN A 184 -6.92 -8.52 -0.88
CA ASN A 184 -7.87 -7.87 0.03
C ASN A 184 -8.97 -8.83 0.50
N ARG A 185 -9.53 -9.66 -0.38
CA ARG A 185 -10.54 -10.68 -0.04
C ARG A 185 -10.04 -11.73 0.95
N THR A 186 -8.74 -11.90 1.15
CA THR A 186 -8.19 -12.76 2.22
C THR A 186 -8.24 -12.11 3.60
N GLY A 187 -8.72 -10.86 3.70
CA GLY A 187 -8.82 -10.09 4.94
C GLY A 187 -7.69 -9.08 5.16
N THR A 188 -6.75 -8.95 4.22
CA THR A 188 -5.71 -7.92 4.26
C THR A 188 -6.32 -6.55 3.97
N THR A 189 -6.07 -5.56 4.81
CA THR A 189 -6.44 -4.16 4.55
C THR A 189 -5.52 -3.60 3.48
N VAL A 190 -6.05 -2.96 2.43
CA VAL A 190 -5.25 -2.39 1.33
C VAL A 190 -5.41 -0.88 1.32
N VAL A 191 -4.31 -0.15 1.34
CA VAL A 191 -4.26 1.30 1.12
C VAL A 191 -3.41 1.56 -0.11
N MET A 192 -4.02 2.06 -1.17
CA MET A 192 -3.36 2.30 -2.44
C MET A 192 -3.36 3.78 -2.80
N ALA A 193 -2.19 4.39 -2.82
CA ALA A 193 -2.00 5.70 -3.40
C ALA A 193 -1.99 5.60 -4.93
N THR A 194 -2.80 6.43 -5.59
CA THR A 194 -2.85 6.51 -7.05
C THR A 194 -3.39 7.85 -7.54
N HIS A 195 -3.03 8.20 -8.77
CA HIS A 195 -3.62 9.31 -9.52
C HIS A 195 -4.42 8.82 -10.76
N ASP A 196 -4.56 7.49 -10.93
CA ASP A 196 -5.31 6.89 -12.06
C ASP A 196 -6.82 6.92 -11.77
N GLN A 197 -7.49 7.91 -12.36
CA GLN A 197 -8.94 8.13 -12.24
C GLN A 197 -9.74 6.93 -12.76
N ALA A 198 -9.39 6.43 -13.94
CA ALA A 198 -10.15 5.35 -14.59
C ALA A 198 -10.13 4.07 -13.76
N LEU A 199 -9.02 3.82 -13.06
CA LEU A 199 -8.87 2.67 -12.19
C LEU A 199 -9.72 2.81 -10.93
N VAL A 200 -9.72 3.98 -10.28
CA VAL A 200 -10.54 4.28 -9.11
C VAL A 200 -12.03 4.13 -9.44
N ASP A 201 -12.47 4.72 -10.55
CA ASP A 201 -13.87 4.72 -11.01
C ASP A 201 -14.37 3.29 -11.33
N ARG A 202 -13.49 2.45 -11.89
CA ARG A 202 -13.81 1.05 -12.18
C ARG A 202 -14.03 0.23 -10.93
N MET A 203 -13.19 0.43 -9.92
CA MET A 203 -13.22 -0.42 -8.71
C MET A 203 -14.26 0.01 -7.68
N ARG A 204 -14.65 1.27 -7.66
CA ARG A 204 -15.67 1.84 -6.75
C ARG A 204 -15.47 1.42 -5.29
N ARG A 205 -14.24 1.53 -4.82
CA ARG A 205 -13.86 1.33 -3.41
C ARG A 205 -13.92 2.66 -2.67
N ARG A 206 -13.66 2.65 -1.37
CA ARG A 206 -13.55 3.88 -0.58
C ARG A 206 -12.41 4.74 -1.10
N VAL A 207 -12.67 6.05 -1.21
CA VAL A 207 -11.73 7.06 -1.70
C VAL A 207 -11.48 8.08 -0.60
N LEU A 208 -10.22 8.24 -0.23
CA LEU A 208 -9.71 9.32 0.60
C LEU A 208 -8.95 10.28 -0.31
N GLU A 209 -9.35 11.54 -0.36
CA GLU A 209 -8.69 12.54 -1.18
C GLU A 209 -7.92 13.52 -0.32
N LEU A 210 -6.62 13.63 -0.62
CA LEU A 210 -5.75 14.64 -0.03
C LEU A 210 -5.55 15.79 -1.01
N ASP A 211 -5.76 17.00 -0.53
CA ASP A 211 -5.41 18.23 -1.23
C ASP A 211 -4.57 19.12 -0.33
N HIS A 212 -3.37 19.52 -0.81
CA HIS A 212 -2.41 20.31 -0.05
C HIS A 212 -2.22 19.83 1.41
N GLY A 213 -2.15 18.52 1.60
CA GLY A 213 -1.96 17.90 2.92
C GLY A 213 -3.21 17.79 3.79
N THR A 214 -4.36 18.23 3.32
CA THR A 214 -5.64 18.17 4.04
C THR A 214 -6.51 17.06 3.46
N LEU A 215 -7.25 16.32 4.30
CA LEU A 215 -8.26 15.38 3.84
C LEU A 215 -9.51 16.17 3.45
N VAL A 216 -9.80 16.21 2.13
CA VAL A 216 -10.93 16.97 1.58
C VAL A 216 -12.12 16.09 1.24
N ARG A 217 -11.92 14.77 1.12
CA ARG A 217 -13.00 13.81 0.84
C ARG A 217 -12.72 12.46 1.47
N ASP A 218 -13.79 11.85 2.00
CA ASP A 218 -13.83 10.46 2.48
C ASP A 218 -15.18 9.86 2.03
N GLN A 219 -15.15 9.01 1.01
CA GLN A 219 -16.34 8.47 0.36
C GLN A 219 -16.27 6.96 0.26
N SER A 220 -17.25 6.25 0.83
CA SER A 220 -17.26 4.78 0.97
C SER A 220 -17.32 4.02 -0.36
N ARG A 221 -17.90 4.64 -1.43
CA ARG A 221 -17.94 4.11 -2.80
C ARG A 221 -17.69 5.25 -3.77
N GLY A 222 -16.46 5.81 -3.69
CA GLY A 222 -16.09 6.99 -4.43
C GLY A 222 -15.76 6.70 -5.88
N VAL A 223 -15.81 7.77 -6.66
CA VAL A 223 -15.21 7.91 -7.99
C VAL A 223 -14.22 9.06 -7.92
N TYR A 224 -13.27 9.11 -8.82
CA TYR A 224 -12.24 10.15 -8.80
C TYR A 224 -12.86 11.50 -9.21
N GLY A 225 -12.68 12.55 -8.40
CA GLY A 225 -13.01 13.94 -8.78
C GLY A 225 -14.48 14.33 -8.87
N ILE A 226 -15.44 13.51 -8.41
CA ILE A 226 -16.84 13.91 -8.29
C ILE A 226 -17.08 14.43 -6.87
N GLU A 227 -17.38 15.72 -6.75
CA GLU A 227 -17.94 16.29 -5.53
C GLU A 227 -19.34 15.69 -5.29
N ASP A 228 -19.64 15.28 -4.06
CA ASP A 228 -21.00 14.94 -3.67
C ASP A 228 -21.87 16.19 -3.85
N VAL A 229 -22.63 16.25 -4.93
CA VAL A 229 -23.73 17.22 -5.05
C VAL A 229 -24.77 16.81 -4.00
N ALA A 230 -24.78 17.49 -2.87
CA ALA A 230 -25.84 17.36 -1.90
C ALA A 230 -27.19 17.54 -2.62
N PRO A 231 -28.21 16.70 -2.38
CA PRO A 231 -29.52 16.90 -3.00
C PRO A 231 -30.03 18.27 -2.56
N GLN A 232 -30.15 19.20 -3.50
CA GLN A 232 -30.84 20.47 -3.29
C GLN A 232 -32.25 20.13 -2.88
N GLY A 233 -32.62 20.47 -1.63
CA GLY A 233 -33.96 20.34 -1.13
C GLY A 233 -34.89 21.12 -2.07
N GLN A 234 -35.86 20.42 -2.59
CA GLN A 234 -37.02 21.07 -3.21
C GLN A 234 -37.90 21.55 -2.08
N ASP A 235 -37.97 22.88 -1.92
CA ASP A 235 -39.04 23.56 -1.20
C ASP A 235 -40.38 23.48 -2.00
#